data_e765166014f72a4e238d420faa459941
#
_entry.id   e765166014f72a4e238d420faa459941
#
_cell.length_a   1.000
_cell.length_b   1.000
_cell.length_c   1.000
_cell.angle_alpha   90.00
_cell.angle_beta   90.00
_cell.angle_gamma   90.00
#
_symmetry.space_group_name_H-M   'P 1'
#
loop_
_entity.id
_entity.type
_entity.pdbx_description
1 polymer ?
#
loop_
_entity_poly.entity_id
_entity_poly.type
_entity_poly.pdbx_seq_one_letter_code
_entity_poly.pdbx_strand_id
1 'polypeptide(L)'
;MCKELSLLTLQFSENALKETNDYQLVLTNKSQLSGLPESAVDAAAETAQEKGVKGWVFTLHAPSYSPFMTYADNRDLRQELYMAYNTKCTHDNACNNLEIVKKIANVRMEIAQLLGYDNFAEYNLKERMAQNSDAVYKLLNQLLEAYTPTAQKEYAEVQALARNEEGESFNLMPWDLSLIHI
;
A
#
# COMPACT_ATOMS: atom_id res chain seq x y z
N MET A 1 -4.30 -20.17 -21.93
CA MET A 1 -5.01 -19.12 -21.13
C MET A 1 -5.05 -19.44 -19.63
N CYS A 2 -5.81 -20.40 -19.08
CA CYS A 2 -5.86 -20.61 -17.61
C CYS A 2 -4.50 -20.88 -16.97
N LYS A 3 -3.70 -21.77 -17.54
CA LYS A 3 -2.32 -22.02 -17.09
C LYS A 3 -1.44 -20.78 -17.18
N GLU A 4 -1.56 -20.04 -18.24
CA GLU A 4 -0.84 -18.78 -18.46
C GLU A 4 -1.24 -17.71 -17.41
N LEU A 5 -2.54 -17.54 -17.15
CA LEU A 5 -3.03 -16.64 -16.11
C LEU A 5 -2.46 -17.01 -14.74
N SER A 6 -2.43 -18.32 -14.42
CA SER A 6 -1.85 -18.78 -13.15
C SER A 6 -0.36 -18.46 -13.04
N LEU A 7 0.42 -18.65 -14.10
CA LEU A 7 1.84 -18.32 -14.12
C LEU A 7 2.10 -16.83 -13.99
N LEU A 8 1.33 -15.99 -14.71
CA LEU A 8 1.44 -14.52 -14.60
C LEU A 8 1.06 -14.03 -13.20
N THR A 9 0.02 -14.60 -12.59
CA THR A 9 -0.39 -14.24 -11.23
C THR A 9 0.66 -14.67 -10.19
N LEU A 10 1.27 -15.85 -10.38
CA LEU A 10 2.37 -16.30 -9.54
C LEU A 10 3.57 -15.36 -9.65
N GLN A 11 4.02 -15.07 -10.86
CA GLN A 11 5.13 -14.14 -11.10
C GLN A 11 4.86 -12.76 -10.50
N PHE A 12 3.64 -12.23 -10.65
CA PHE A 12 3.23 -10.97 -10.02
C PHE A 12 3.43 -10.99 -8.51
N SER A 13 2.99 -12.07 -7.86
CA SER A 13 3.09 -12.21 -6.41
C SER A 13 4.53 -12.42 -5.94
N GLU A 14 5.31 -13.21 -6.66
CA GLU A 14 6.72 -13.44 -6.36
C GLU A 14 7.55 -12.16 -6.47
N ASN A 15 7.32 -11.34 -7.50
CA ASN A 15 7.96 -10.04 -7.66
C ASN A 15 7.63 -9.11 -6.48
N ALA A 16 6.36 -9.04 -6.08
CA ALA A 16 5.94 -8.22 -4.96
C ALA A 16 6.54 -8.67 -3.62
N LEU A 17 6.61 -9.98 -3.41
CA LEU A 17 7.27 -10.57 -2.24
C LEU A 17 8.77 -10.26 -2.23
N LYS A 18 9.42 -10.44 -3.38
CA LYS A 18 10.85 -10.17 -3.51
C LYS A 18 11.18 -8.72 -3.20
N GLU A 19 10.49 -7.73 -3.80
CA GLU A 19 10.73 -6.31 -3.48
C GLU A 19 10.43 -5.97 -2.02
N THR A 20 9.41 -6.59 -1.43
CA THR A 20 9.12 -6.42 0.00
C THR A 20 10.27 -6.92 0.88
N ASN A 21 10.89 -8.05 0.52
CA ASN A 21 12.00 -8.65 1.28
C ASN A 21 13.33 -7.92 1.05
N ASP A 22 13.53 -7.38 -0.14
CA ASP A 22 14.80 -6.75 -0.54
C ASP A 22 14.91 -5.31 -0.02
N TYR A 23 13.78 -4.64 0.21
CA TYR A 23 13.80 -3.25 0.67
C TYR A 23 14.33 -3.10 2.10
N GLN A 24 15.15 -2.08 2.30
CA GLN A 24 15.74 -1.73 3.59
C GLN A 24 15.87 -0.21 3.72
N LEU A 25 15.22 0.37 4.72
CA LEU A 25 15.49 1.72 5.17
C LEU A 25 16.52 1.64 6.30
N VAL A 26 17.76 2.04 6.02
CA VAL A 26 18.88 1.96 6.97
C VAL A 26 19.06 3.32 7.65
N LEU A 27 18.86 3.37 8.96
CA LEU A 27 19.08 4.56 9.77
C LEU A 27 20.36 4.38 10.61
N THR A 28 21.22 5.38 10.58
CA THR A 28 22.51 5.36 11.33
C THR A 28 22.60 6.43 12.40
N ASN A 29 21.70 7.40 12.39
CA ASN A 29 21.65 8.48 13.37
C ASN A 29 20.48 8.25 14.34
N LYS A 30 20.77 8.24 15.64
CA LYS A 30 19.78 8.04 16.69
C LYS A 30 18.66 9.10 16.68
N SER A 31 18.93 10.32 16.22
CA SER A 31 17.90 11.36 16.11
C SER A 31 16.80 11.02 15.09
N GLN A 32 17.06 10.12 14.13
CA GLN A 32 16.08 9.67 13.13
C GLN A 32 15.05 8.69 13.72
N LEU A 33 15.28 8.20 14.95
CA LEU A 33 14.38 7.27 15.66
C LEU A 33 13.38 7.99 16.56
N SER A 34 13.39 9.33 16.58
CA SER A 34 12.47 10.12 17.39
C SER A 34 11.01 9.71 17.15
N GLY A 35 10.24 9.60 18.23
CA GLY A 35 8.84 9.16 18.23
C GLY A 35 8.64 7.64 18.25
N LEU A 36 9.60 6.84 17.78
CA LEU A 36 9.45 5.40 17.69
C LEU A 36 9.43 4.73 19.07
N PRO A 37 8.53 3.75 19.31
CA PRO A 37 8.54 2.96 20.54
C PRO A 37 9.80 2.09 20.63
N GLU A 38 10.29 1.86 21.86
CA GLU A 38 11.52 1.11 22.13
C GLU A 38 11.49 -0.28 21.47
N SER A 39 10.36 -0.98 21.53
CA SER A 39 10.19 -2.29 20.90
C SER A 39 10.40 -2.28 19.37
N ALA A 40 10.01 -1.20 18.69
CA ALA A 40 10.24 -1.07 17.25
C ALA A 40 11.71 -0.75 16.94
N VAL A 41 12.36 0.03 17.80
CA VAL A 41 13.80 0.35 17.70
C VAL A 41 14.65 -0.91 17.93
N ASP A 42 14.32 -1.71 18.93
CA ASP A 42 15.03 -2.96 19.25
C ASP A 42 14.89 -3.97 18.10
N ALA A 43 13.67 -4.17 17.58
CA ALA A 43 13.44 -5.05 16.43
C ALA A 43 14.19 -4.58 15.17
N ALA A 44 14.29 -3.26 14.95
CA ALA A 44 15.07 -2.71 13.84
C ALA A 44 16.58 -2.89 14.03
N ALA A 45 17.09 -2.85 15.29
CA ALA A 45 18.48 -3.13 15.62
C ALA A 45 18.82 -4.62 15.40
N GLU A 46 17.95 -5.54 15.84
CA GLU A 46 18.09 -6.98 15.57
C GLU A 46 18.12 -7.26 14.05
N THR A 47 17.20 -6.68 13.30
CA THR A 47 17.17 -6.79 11.83
C THR A 47 18.47 -6.28 11.21
N ALA A 48 19.02 -5.18 11.70
CA ALA A 48 20.31 -4.65 11.24
C ALA A 48 21.47 -5.62 11.53
N GLN A 49 21.46 -6.23 12.71
CA GLN A 49 22.46 -7.22 13.09
C GLN A 49 22.40 -8.48 12.20
N GLU A 50 21.20 -9.01 11.95
CA GLU A 50 20.98 -10.16 11.05
C GLU A 50 21.47 -9.89 9.63
N LYS A 51 21.28 -8.67 9.15
CA LYS A 51 21.71 -8.24 7.82
C LYS A 51 23.18 -7.76 7.75
N GLY A 52 23.89 -7.73 8.88
CA GLY A 52 25.28 -7.28 8.96
C GLY A 52 25.46 -5.77 8.67
N VAL A 53 24.44 -4.96 8.93
CA VAL A 53 24.42 -3.51 8.71
C VAL A 53 24.54 -2.77 10.04
N LYS A 54 25.27 -1.65 10.08
CA LYS A 54 25.33 -0.80 11.27
C LYS A 54 24.11 0.12 11.35
N GLY A 55 23.52 0.22 12.54
CA GLY A 55 22.37 1.09 12.80
C GLY A 55 21.07 0.32 12.98
N TRP A 56 20.03 0.79 12.37
CA TRP A 56 18.67 0.24 12.46
C TRP A 56 18.12 0.02 11.06
N VAL A 57 17.47 -1.11 10.83
CA VAL A 57 16.89 -1.45 9.53
C VAL A 57 15.38 -1.59 9.67
N PHE A 58 14.65 -0.74 8.96
CA PHE A 58 13.20 -0.85 8.80
C PHE A 58 12.88 -1.45 7.44
N THR A 59 11.82 -2.25 7.39
CA THR A 59 11.42 -3.01 6.20
C THR A 59 9.97 -2.72 5.83
N LEU A 60 9.52 -3.23 4.67
CA LEU A 60 8.12 -3.10 4.24
C LEU A 60 7.19 -4.15 4.85
N HIS A 61 7.68 -5.02 5.72
CA HIS A 61 6.83 -5.95 6.44
C HIS A 61 5.99 -5.22 7.50
N ALA A 62 4.74 -5.63 7.65
CA ALA A 62 3.77 -4.94 8.52
C ALA A 62 4.27 -4.68 9.96
N PRO A 63 4.97 -5.62 10.65
CA PRO A 63 5.47 -5.36 12.01
C PRO A 63 6.53 -4.26 12.09
N SER A 64 7.25 -3.98 11.01
CA SER A 64 8.23 -2.89 10.91
C SER A 64 7.61 -1.61 10.34
N TYR A 65 6.80 -1.75 9.27
CA TYR A 65 6.18 -0.65 8.57
C TYR A 65 5.16 0.11 9.42
N SER A 66 4.22 -0.61 10.05
CA SER A 66 3.11 0.02 10.77
C SER A 66 3.56 0.88 11.96
N PRO A 67 4.44 0.40 12.88
CA PRO A 67 4.94 1.25 13.97
C PRO A 67 5.72 2.46 13.46
N PHE A 68 6.50 2.30 12.37
CA PHE A 68 7.24 3.42 11.79
C PHE A 68 6.30 4.51 11.27
N MET A 69 5.30 4.14 10.48
CA MET A 69 4.33 5.09 9.94
C MET A 69 3.48 5.76 11.03
N THR A 70 3.23 5.05 12.14
CA THR A 70 2.39 5.54 13.23
C THR A 70 3.14 6.48 14.17
N TYR A 71 4.44 6.23 14.43
CA TYR A 71 5.14 6.87 15.55
C TYR A 71 6.38 7.68 15.16
N ALA A 72 6.98 7.46 13.96
CA ALA A 72 8.18 8.20 13.61
C ALA A 72 7.89 9.70 13.42
N ASP A 73 8.60 10.58 14.13
CA ASP A 73 8.47 12.03 14.00
C ASP A 73 8.95 12.53 12.63
N ASN A 74 9.96 11.90 12.06
CA ASN A 74 10.57 12.34 10.81
C ASN A 74 9.66 12.09 9.60
N ARG A 75 9.05 13.19 9.11
CA ARG A 75 8.09 13.18 7.99
C ARG A 75 8.71 12.68 6.69
N ASP A 76 9.96 13.07 6.39
CA ASP A 76 10.61 12.68 5.14
C ASP A 76 10.88 11.17 5.10
N LEU A 77 11.26 10.59 6.24
CA LEU A 77 11.44 9.13 6.35
C LEU A 77 10.11 8.38 6.28
N ARG A 78 9.01 8.94 6.82
CA ARG A 78 7.66 8.36 6.61
C ARG A 78 7.27 8.40 5.14
N GLN A 79 7.52 9.53 4.45
CA GLN A 79 7.29 9.64 3.01
C GLN A 79 8.10 8.61 2.23
N GLU A 80 9.39 8.47 2.52
CA GLU A 80 10.27 7.50 1.86
C GLU A 80 9.73 6.08 1.99
N LEU A 81 9.41 5.66 3.23
CA LEU A 81 8.88 4.33 3.51
C LEU A 81 7.49 4.11 2.89
N TYR A 82 6.62 5.13 2.93
CA TYR A 82 5.30 5.10 2.28
C TYR A 82 5.42 4.93 0.77
N MET A 83 6.28 5.71 0.14
CA MET A 83 6.49 5.62 -1.31
C MET A 83 7.06 4.26 -1.69
N ALA A 84 8.06 3.76 -0.97
CA ALA A 84 8.63 2.43 -1.20
C ALA A 84 7.56 1.33 -1.08
N TYR A 85 6.65 1.43 -0.11
CA TYR A 85 5.57 0.47 0.05
C TYR A 85 4.54 0.50 -1.09
N ASN A 86 4.14 1.70 -1.52
CA ASN A 86 3.03 1.88 -2.47
C ASN A 86 3.47 1.84 -3.94
N THR A 87 4.76 1.96 -4.23
CA THR A 87 5.31 1.88 -5.60
C THR A 87 6.07 0.59 -5.88
N LYS A 88 5.87 -0.43 -5.05
CA LYS A 88 6.46 -1.77 -5.29
C LYS A 88 6.14 -2.28 -6.69
N CYS A 89 7.15 -2.86 -7.32
CA CYS A 89 7.05 -3.46 -8.65
C CYS A 89 6.64 -2.49 -9.77
N THR A 90 6.88 -1.18 -9.59
CA THR A 90 6.68 -0.18 -10.66
C THR A 90 7.99 0.42 -11.16
N HIS A 91 9.11 0.02 -10.57
CA HIS A 91 10.43 0.51 -10.92
C HIS A 91 11.02 -0.25 -12.11
N ASP A 92 12.00 0.37 -12.81
CA ASP A 92 12.71 -0.28 -13.91
C ASP A 92 13.74 -1.29 -13.37
N ASN A 93 13.23 -2.44 -12.94
CA ASN A 93 14.02 -3.54 -12.41
C ASN A 93 13.39 -4.90 -12.78
N ALA A 94 14.04 -5.99 -12.36
CA ALA A 94 13.59 -7.36 -12.65
C ALA A 94 12.25 -7.74 -12.00
N CYS A 95 11.77 -6.97 -11.02
CA CYS A 95 10.49 -7.18 -10.33
C CYS A 95 9.36 -6.32 -10.87
N ASN A 96 9.57 -5.59 -11.99
CA ASN A 96 8.54 -4.73 -12.57
C ASN A 96 7.31 -5.52 -13.02
N ASN A 97 6.16 -5.18 -12.46
CA ASN A 97 4.88 -5.85 -12.72
C ASN A 97 3.98 -5.12 -13.75
N LEU A 98 4.35 -3.96 -14.26
CA LEU A 98 3.49 -3.15 -15.12
C LEU A 98 3.04 -3.90 -16.38
N GLU A 99 3.96 -4.59 -17.06
CA GLU A 99 3.61 -5.39 -18.24
C GLU A 99 2.90 -6.71 -17.85
N ILE A 100 3.19 -7.27 -16.68
CA ILE A 100 2.52 -8.46 -16.16
C ILE A 100 1.03 -8.16 -15.90
N VAL A 101 0.73 -7.01 -15.27
CA VAL A 101 -0.66 -6.56 -15.03
C VAL A 101 -1.45 -6.43 -16.33
N LYS A 102 -0.86 -5.83 -17.37
CA LYS A 102 -1.50 -5.73 -18.70
C LYS A 102 -1.81 -7.09 -19.29
N LYS A 103 -0.83 -8.01 -19.23
CA LYS A 103 -1.04 -9.39 -19.71
C LYS A 103 -2.12 -10.12 -18.93
N ILE A 104 -2.15 -9.99 -17.59
CA ILE A 104 -3.21 -10.56 -16.75
C ILE A 104 -4.58 -10.03 -17.15
N ALA A 105 -4.72 -8.72 -17.37
CA ALA A 105 -5.98 -8.11 -17.79
C ALA A 105 -6.45 -8.63 -19.16
N ASN A 106 -5.53 -8.72 -20.14
CA ASN A 106 -5.84 -9.23 -21.48
C ASN A 106 -6.26 -10.70 -21.44
N VAL A 107 -5.50 -11.57 -20.77
CA VAL A 107 -5.85 -13.01 -20.66
C VAL A 107 -7.18 -13.20 -19.94
N ARG A 108 -7.48 -12.40 -18.91
CA ARG A 108 -8.80 -12.42 -18.27
C ARG A 108 -9.92 -12.04 -19.22
N MET A 109 -9.73 -11.01 -20.04
CA MET A 109 -10.70 -10.61 -21.08
C MET A 109 -10.91 -11.74 -22.09
N GLU A 110 -9.85 -12.34 -22.61
CA GLU A 110 -9.94 -13.45 -23.55
C GLU A 110 -10.69 -14.66 -22.97
N ILE A 111 -10.44 -15.00 -21.70
CA ILE A 111 -11.17 -16.07 -20.99
C ILE A 111 -12.66 -15.75 -20.92
N ALA A 112 -13.04 -14.52 -20.55
CA ALA A 112 -14.43 -14.11 -20.44
C ALA A 112 -15.14 -14.18 -21.80
N GLN A 113 -14.53 -13.63 -22.86
CA GLN A 113 -15.06 -13.66 -24.22
C GLN A 113 -15.23 -15.09 -24.74
N LEU A 114 -14.26 -15.96 -24.49
CA LEU A 114 -14.36 -17.39 -24.88
C LEU A 114 -15.53 -18.09 -24.20
N LEU A 115 -15.89 -17.67 -22.98
CA LEU A 115 -16.99 -18.22 -22.21
C LEU A 115 -18.33 -17.51 -22.48
N GLY A 116 -18.36 -16.53 -23.41
CA GLY A 116 -19.57 -15.80 -23.82
C GLY A 116 -19.97 -14.65 -22.89
N TYR A 117 -19.00 -14.10 -22.11
CA TYR A 117 -19.21 -12.94 -21.25
C TYR A 117 -18.56 -11.69 -21.83
N ASP A 118 -19.16 -10.52 -21.63
CA ASP A 118 -18.64 -9.24 -22.12
C ASP A 118 -17.29 -8.87 -21.48
N ASN A 119 -17.09 -9.24 -20.23
CA ASN A 119 -15.87 -8.97 -19.50
C ASN A 119 -15.67 -9.96 -18.33
N PHE A 120 -14.47 -9.93 -17.73
CA PHE A 120 -14.09 -10.87 -16.66
C PHE A 120 -14.86 -10.62 -15.35
N ALA A 121 -15.33 -9.40 -15.10
CA ALA A 121 -16.16 -9.09 -13.94
C ALA A 121 -17.52 -9.79 -14.03
N GLU A 122 -18.21 -9.69 -15.17
CA GLU A 122 -19.49 -10.39 -15.41
C GLU A 122 -19.34 -11.92 -15.27
N TYR A 123 -18.25 -12.48 -15.82
CA TYR A 123 -17.95 -13.91 -15.63
C TYR A 123 -17.82 -14.28 -14.16
N ASN A 124 -17.02 -13.51 -13.38
CA ASN A 124 -16.80 -13.81 -11.96
C ASN A 124 -18.06 -13.58 -11.09
N LEU A 125 -18.83 -12.53 -11.39
CA LEU A 125 -20.00 -12.17 -10.59
C LEU A 125 -21.12 -13.20 -10.70
N LYS A 126 -21.14 -13.99 -11.77
CA LYS A 126 -22.16 -15.03 -12.00
C LYS A 126 -22.30 -15.99 -10.80
N GLU A 127 -21.17 -16.35 -10.19
CA GLU A 127 -21.09 -17.26 -9.04
C GLU A 127 -20.93 -16.52 -7.70
N ARG A 128 -21.18 -15.19 -7.68
CA ARG A 128 -21.07 -14.36 -6.49
C ARG A 128 -22.44 -13.88 -6.03
N MET A 129 -22.53 -13.46 -4.76
CA MET A 129 -23.79 -12.97 -4.16
C MET A 129 -24.40 -11.79 -4.92
N ALA A 130 -23.59 -10.91 -5.50
CA ALA A 130 -24.05 -9.76 -6.26
C ALA A 130 -24.62 -10.13 -7.64
N GLN A 131 -24.18 -11.25 -8.23
CA GLN A 131 -24.60 -11.83 -9.51
C GLN A 131 -24.35 -10.98 -10.78
N ASN A 132 -24.31 -9.67 -10.68
CA ASN A 132 -24.09 -8.75 -11.81
C ASN A 132 -23.45 -7.43 -11.34
N SER A 133 -22.89 -6.67 -12.29
CA SER A 133 -22.22 -5.40 -12.01
C SER A 133 -23.16 -4.30 -11.54
N ASP A 134 -24.42 -4.29 -11.98
CA ASP A 134 -25.41 -3.28 -11.56
C ASP A 134 -25.68 -3.35 -10.06
N ALA A 135 -25.79 -4.55 -9.49
CA ALA A 135 -25.95 -4.74 -8.06
C ALA A 135 -24.72 -4.26 -7.27
N VAL A 136 -23.52 -4.49 -7.81
CA VAL A 136 -22.27 -3.98 -7.21
C VAL A 136 -22.25 -2.45 -7.22
N TYR A 137 -22.48 -1.83 -8.38
CA TYR A 137 -22.46 -0.37 -8.49
C TYR A 137 -23.56 0.30 -7.67
N LYS A 138 -24.74 -0.31 -7.59
CA LYS A 138 -25.82 0.19 -6.73
C LYS A 138 -25.37 0.30 -5.27
N LEU A 139 -24.75 -0.75 -4.74
CA LEU A 139 -24.23 -0.74 -3.37
C LEU A 139 -23.09 0.28 -3.21
N LEU A 140 -22.11 0.29 -4.11
CA LEU A 140 -20.98 1.20 -4.06
C LEU A 140 -21.42 2.68 -4.14
N ASN A 141 -22.36 3.00 -4.99
CA ASN A 141 -22.89 4.37 -5.12
C ASN A 141 -23.64 4.80 -3.84
N GLN A 142 -24.44 3.92 -3.24
CA GLN A 142 -25.08 4.21 -1.96
C GLN A 142 -24.06 4.48 -0.84
N LEU A 143 -22.99 3.68 -0.79
CA LEU A 143 -21.91 3.90 0.18
C LEU A 143 -21.16 5.22 -0.10
N LEU A 144 -20.88 5.51 -1.37
CA LEU A 144 -20.21 6.73 -1.77
C LEU A 144 -21.01 7.98 -1.36
N GLU A 145 -22.31 8.01 -1.66
CA GLU A 145 -23.21 9.10 -1.27
C GLU A 145 -23.29 9.26 0.25
N ALA A 146 -23.38 8.16 0.99
CA ALA A 146 -23.50 8.19 2.46
C ALA A 146 -22.23 8.63 3.16
N TYR A 147 -21.05 8.18 2.69
CA TYR A 147 -19.78 8.39 3.42
C TYR A 147 -19.00 9.62 2.97
N THR A 148 -19.13 10.05 1.70
CA THR A 148 -18.33 11.17 1.17
C THR A 148 -18.46 12.47 1.99
N PRO A 149 -19.65 12.91 2.42
CA PRO A 149 -19.78 14.15 3.21
C PRO A 149 -19.05 14.06 4.56
N THR A 150 -19.16 12.91 5.25
CA THR A 150 -18.49 12.67 6.53
C THR A 150 -16.97 12.64 6.35
N ALA A 151 -16.46 11.89 5.36
CA ALA A 151 -15.04 11.81 5.08
C ALA A 151 -14.43 13.17 4.72
N GLN A 152 -15.15 14.00 3.95
CA GLN A 152 -14.69 15.37 3.63
C GLN A 152 -14.62 16.27 4.86
N LYS A 153 -15.61 16.16 5.76
CA LYS A 153 -15.63 16.91 7.01
C LYS A 153 -14.47 16.50 7.91
N GLU A 154 -14.29 15.20 8.15
CA GLU A 154 -13.20 14.65 8.97
C GLU A 154 -11.83 15.03 8.41
N TYR A 155 -11.64 14.95 7.09
CA TYR A 155 -10.39 15.38 6.45
C TYR A 155 -10.12 16.86 6.66
N ALA A 156 -11.15 17.71 6.56
CA ALA A 156 -11.01 19.15 6.79
C ALA A 156 -10.64 19.48 8.25
N GLU A 157 -11.23 18.77 9.22
CA GLU A 157 -10.92 18.92 10.65
C GLU A 157 -9.46 18.52 10.94
N VAL A 158 -9.02 17.38 10.42
CA VAL A 158 -7.64 16.90 10.57
C VAL A 158 -6.64 17.85 9.88
N GLN A 159 -6.96 18.33 8.68
CA GLN A 159 -6.12 19.31 7.99
C GLN A 159 -6.00 20.64 8.78
N ALA A 160 -7.08 21.09 9.40
CA ALA A 160 -7.06 22.29 10.24
C ALA A 160 -6.19 22.09 11.50
N LEU A 161 -6.31 20.92 12.16
CA LEU A 161 -5.45 20.55 13.29
C LEU A 161 -3.97 20.55 12.89
N ALA A 162 -3.63 19.88 11.80
CA ALA A 162 -2.27 19.82 11.30
C ALA A 162 -1.69 21.21 10.97
N ARG A 163 -2.48 22.12 10.42
CA ARG A 163 -2.04 23.51 10.19
C ARG A 163 -1.81 24.30 11.46
N ASN A 164 -2.60 24.06 12.49
CA ASN A 164 -2.38 24.72 13.79
C ASN A 164 -1.05 24.29 14.44
N GLU A 165 -0.61 23.06 14.23
CA GLU A 165 0.61 22.51 14.82
C GLU A 165 1.85 22.80 13.97
N GLU A 166 1.74 22.61 12.65
CA GLU A 166 2.87 22.64 11.71
C GLU A 166 2.95 23.96 10.90
N GLY A 167 1.92 24.80 10.96
CA GLY A 167 1.83 26.09 10.25
C GLY A 167 0.88 26.06 9.05
N GLU A 168 0.42 27.26 8.68
CA GLU A 168 -0.64 27.49 7.67
C GLU A 168 -0.37 26.86 6.28
N SER A 169 0.90 26.73 5.91
CA SER A 169 1.31 26.14 4.62
C SER A 169 1.30 24.61 4.60
N PHE A 170 1.08 23.98 5.75
CA PHE A 170 1.11 22.52 5.84
C PHE A 170 -0.07 21.89 5.12
N ASN A 171 0.22 20.89 4.28
CA ASN A 171 -0.78 20.06 3.62
C ASN A 171 -0.59 18.61 4.03
N LEU A 172 -1.67 18.02 4.49
CA LEU A 172 -1.70 16.59 4.81
C LEU A 172 -1.45 15.74 3.56
N MET A 173 -0.56 14.80 3.72
CA MET A 173 -0.26 13.78 2.73
C MET A 173 -0.59 12.39 3.30
N PRO A 174 -0.72 11.36 2.47
CA PRO A 174 -1.08 10.03 2.95
C PRO A 174 -0.16 9.47 4.05
N TRP A 175 1.12 9.84 4.04
CA TRP A 175 2.09 9.43 5.06
C TRP A 175 1.99 10.19 6.39
N ASP A 176 1.10 11.18 6.48
CA ASP A 176 0.83 11.92 7.72
C ASP A 176 -0.39 11.35 8.46
N LEU A 177 -1.31 10.70 7.74
CA LEU A 177 -2.58 10.23 8.31
C LEU A 177 -2.43 9.16 9.39
N SER A 178 -1.36 8.36 9.36
CA SER A 178 -1.08 7.33 10.37
C SER A 178 -0.50 7.91 11.66
N LEU A 179 0.06 9.13 11.61
CA LEU A 179 0.66 9.81 12.76
C LEU A 179 -0.38 10.49 13.67
N ILE A 180 -1.60 10.66 13.19
CA ILE A 180 -2.64 11.35 13.94
C ILE A 180 -3.20 10.39 14.99
N HIS A 181 -2.66 10.52 16.18
CA HIS A 181 -3.21 9.91 17.39
C HIS A 181 -4.31 10.82 17.93
N ILE A 182 -5.54 10.44 17.69
CA ILE A 182 -6.69 11.06 18.34
C ILE A 182 -6.94 10.34 19.66
#